data_fc0cd121236033e0c86d33c47c29d8ec
#
_entry.id   fc0cd121236033e0c86d33c47c29d8ec
#
_cell.length_a   1.000
_cell.length_b   1.000
_cell.length_c   1.000
_cell.angle_alpha   90.00
_cell.angle_beta   90.00
_cell.angle_gamma   90.00
#
_symmetry.space_group_name_H-M   'P 1'
#
loop_
_entity.id
_entity.type
_entity.pdbx_description
1 polymer ?
#
loop_
_entity_poly.entity_id
_entity_poly.type
_entity_poly.pdbx_seq_one_letter_code
_entity_poly.pdbx_strand_id
1 'polypeptide(L)'
;MQVKPGAPLCGGRSFALLERFFRQTAELVTGTPCPSAYPAMLRALEAPMPDDVPQFRTTFAGTRQDPAERAVLSGLDEENFAPVPLLHALLRGMADELSACYRAALKAGCAPAGRLLGSGNGLRRNPALQRAVERSFGLPLTLAAVPE
;
A
#
# COMPACT_ATOMS: atom_id res chain seq x y z
N MET A 1 -5.97 10.56 19.70
CA MET A 1 -6.91 9.43 19.58
C MET A 1 -6.31 8.40 18.66
N GLN A 2 -6.14 7.22 19.16
CA GLN A 2 -5.68 6.09 18.36
C GLN A 2 -6.84 5.65 17.49
N VAL A 3 -6.64 5.66 16.16
CA VAL A 3 -7.45 4.81 15.32
C VAL A 3 -7.05 3.40 15.71
N LYS A 4 -7.91 2.69 16.42
CA LYS A 4 -7.71 1.25 16.62
C LYS A 4 -7.54 0.64 15.25
N PRO A 5 -6.46 -0.09 15.02
CA PRO A 5 -6.34 -0.84 13.79
C PRO A 5 -7.43 -1.92 13.80
N GLY A 6 -8.52 -1.61 13.17
CA GLY A 6 -9.31 -2.65 12.55
C GLY A 6 -8.46 -3.14 11.41
N ALA A 7 -7.42 -3.89 11.75
CA ALA A 7 -6.33 -4.15 10.88
C ALA A 7 -6.82 -4.72 9.56
N PRO A 8 -6.65 -4.02 8.46
CA PRO A 8 -6.45 -4.75 7.24
C PRO A 8 -5.09 -5.39 7.39
N LEU A 9 -5.18 -6.60 7.56
CA LEU A 9 -4.17 -7.59 7.79
C LEU A 9 -3.11 -7.68 6.68
N CYS A 10 -3.16 -6.82 5.67
CA CYS A 10 -2.46 -7.06 4.42
C CYS A 10 -1.48 -5.98 3.99
N GLY A 11 -1.25 -4.93 4.77
CA GLY A 11 -0.39 -3.84 4.34
C GLY A 11 0.99 -4.29 3.91
N GLY A 12 1.75 -4.92 4.78
CA GLY A 12 3.08 -5.43 4.46
C GLY A 12 3.04 -6.60 3.49
N ARG A 13 2.01 -7.41 3.54
CA ARG A 13 1.85 -8.59 2.69
C ARG A 13 1.63 -8.21 1.22
N SER A 14 0.81 -7.22 0.95
CA SER A 14 0.56 -6.78 -0.43
C SER A 14 1.84 -6.27 -1.10
N PHE A 15 2.63 -5.50 -0.39
CA PHE A 15 3.92 -5.02 -0.89
C PHE A 15 4.89 -6.18 -1.13
N ALA A 16 4.93 -7.16 -0.23
CA ALA A 16 5.75 -8.37 -0.37
C ALA A 16 5.30 -9.23 -1.57
N LEU A 17 4.00 -9.30 -1.85
CA LEU A 17 3.49 -10.01 -3.02
C LEU A 17 3.94 -9.33 -4.32
N LEU A 18 3.92 -8.00 -4.38
CA LEU A 18 4.40 -7.27 -5.54
C LEU A 18 5.92 -7.39 -5.69
N GLU A 19 6.66 -7.39 -4.58
CA GLU A 19 8.10 -7.69 -4.61
C GLU A 19 8.37 -9.06 -5.23
N ARG A 20 7.65 -10.07 -4.80
CA ARG A 20 7.79 -11.41 -5.36
C ARG A 20 7.51 -11.43 -6.87
N PHE A 21 6.48 -10.71 -7.31
CA PHE A 21 6.16 -10.57 -8.74
C PHE A 21 7.33 -9.95 -9.50
N PHE A 22 7.88 -8.84 -9.03
CA PHE A 22 9.02 -8.19 -9.70
C PHE A 22 10.28 -9.05 -9.66
N ARG A 23 10.55 -9.72 -8.55
CA ARG A 23 11.70 -10.62 -8.43
C ARG A 23 11.60 -11.78 -9.40
N GLN A 24 10.45 -12.43 -9.48
CA GLN A 24 10.21 -13.52 -10.43
C GLN A 24 10.25 -13.02 -11.88
N THR A 25 9.78 -11.81 -12.15
CA THR A 25 9.88 -11.20 -13.47
C THR A 25 11.33 -10.94 -13.86
N ALA A 26 12.14 -10.44 -12.96
CA ALA A 26 13.57 -10.24 -13.20
C ALA A 26 14.27 -11.57 -13.47
N GLU A 27 13.96 -12.60 -12.71
CA GLU A 27 14.51 -13.95 -12.92
C GLU A 27 14.08 -14.52 -14.29
N LEU A 28 12.82 -14.31 -14.65
CA LEU A 28 12.29 -14.76 -15.95
C LEU A 28 13.01 -14.09 -17.11
N VAL A 29 13.24 -12.78 -17.02
CA VAL A 29 13.85 -11.99 -18.12
C VAL A 29 15.34 -12.24 -18.23
N THR A 30 16.05 -12.31 -17.10
CA THR A 30 17.52 -12.43 -17.07
C THR A 30 18.02 -13.87 -17.07
N GLY A 31 17.17 -14.81 -16.67
CA GLY A 31 17.58 -16.21 -16.49
C GLY A 31 18.51 -16.44 -15.29
N THR A 32 18.65 -15.44 -14.41
CA THR A 32 19.52 -15.50 -13.24
C THR A 32 18.72 -15.23 -11.96
N PRO A 33 19.12 -15.82 -10.81
CA PRO A 33 18.45 -15.55 -9.55
C PRO A 33 18.51 -14.07 -9.18
N CYS A 34 17.39 -13.54 -8.67
CA CYS A 34 17.29 -12.19 -8.14
C CYS A 34 17.05 -12.28 -6.63
N PRO A 35 17.98 -11.86 -5.76
CA PRO A 35 17.83 -12.03 -4.32
C PRO A 35 16.70 -11.21 -3.73
N SER A 36 16.49 -9.98 -4.22
CA SER A 36 15.45 -9.09 -3.74
C SER A 36 15.16 -8.00 -4.75
N ALA A 37 13.88 -7.68 -4.94
CA ALA A 37 13.45 -6.53 -5.73
C ALA A 37 13.16 -5.29 -4.88
N TYR A 38 13.17 -5.38 -3.54
CA TYR A 38 12.85 -4.25 -2.67
C TYR A 38 13.70 -3.00 -2.93
N PRO A 39 15.04 -3.08 -3.07
CA PRO A 39 15.83 -1.88 -3.31
C PRO A 39 15.43 -1.14 -4.61
N ALA A 40 15.15 -1.90 -5.66
CA ALA A 40 14.72 -1.32 -6.94
C ALA A 40 13.34 -0.69 -6.83
N MET A 41 12.40 -1.35 -6.15
CA MET A 41 11.05 -0.85 -5.93
C MET A 41 11.07 0.45 -5.12
N LEU A 42 11.85 0.50 -4.05
CA LEU A 42 11.96 1.71 -3.21
C LEU A 42 12.60 2.87 -3.97
N ARG A 43 13.62 2.61 -4.78
CA ARG A 43 14.20 3.64 -5.66
C ARG A 43 13.18 4.17 -6.68
N ALA A 44 12.42 3.28 -7.29
CA ALA A 44 11.38 3.68 -8.25
C ALA A 44 10.31 4.57 -7.60
N LEU A 45 10.01 4.33 -6.33
CA LEU A 45 9.02 5.08 -5.56
C LEU A 45 9.54 6.44 -5.03
N GLU A 46 10.81 6.76 -5.20
CA GLU A 46 11.35 8.09 -4.89
C GLU A 46 10.80 9.17 -5.84
N ALA A 47 10.47 8.78 -7.07
CA ALA A 47 9.82 9.67 -8.02
C ALA A 47 8.38 9.97 -7.59
N PRO A 48 7.83 11.15 -7.92
CA PRO A 48 6.44 11.47 -7.66
C PRO A 48 5.49 10.46 -8.31
N MET A 49 4.32 10.29 -7.70
CA MET A 49 3.28 9.45 -8.29
C MET A 49 2.86 10.02 -9.66
N PRO A 50 2.85 9.19 -10.71
CA PRO A 50 2.32 9.61 -12.01
C PRO A 50 0.86 10.06 -11.94
N ASP A 51 0.45 10.93 -12.86
CA ASP A 51 -0.95 11.40 -12.92
C ASP A 51 -1.90 10.26 -13.28
N ASP A 52 -1.47 9.36 -14.16
CA ASP A 52 -2.25 8.20 -14.58
C ASP A 52 -1.76 6.95 -13.86
N VAL A 53 -2.50 6.53 -12.85
CA VAL A 53 -2.22 5.35 -12.04
C VAL A 53 -3.46 4.47 -12.02
N PRO A 54 -3.34 3.16 -12.34
CA PRO A 54 -4.49 2.26 -12.29
C PRO A 54 -5.02 2.11 -10.87
N GLN A 55 -6.20 1.52 -10.74
CA GLN A 55 -6.78 1.23 -9.44
C GLN A 55 -6.40 -0.19 -9.01
N PHE A 56 -5.90 -0.31 -7.80
CA PHE A 56 -5.51 -1.59 -7.23
C PHE A 56 -6.28 -1.82 -5.93
N ARG A 57 -7.20 -2.79 -5.96
CA ARG A 57 -7.83 -3.27 -4.74
C ARG A 57 -6.97 -4.40 -4.20
N THR A 58 -6.38 -4.21 -3.04
CA THR A 58 -5.34 -5.09 -2.49
C THR A 58 -5.88 -6.20 -1.60
N THR A 59 -7.08 -6.68 -1.88
CA THR A 59 -7.78 -7.71 -1.11
C THR A 59 -7.33 -9.12 -1.49
N PHE A 60 -6.02 -9.36 -1.54
CA PHE A 60 -5.44 -10.64 -1.96
C PHE A 60 -5.92 -11.83 -1.11
N ALA A 61 -6.14 -11.61 0.17
CA ALA A 61 -6.57 -12.65 1.10
C ALA A 61 -8.05 -12.55 1.50
N GLY A 62 -8.80 -11.72 0.77
CA GLY A 62 -10.18 -11.43 1.11
C GLY A 62 -10.32 -10.38 2.21
N THR A 63 -11.56 -10.15 2.61
CA THR A 63 -11.91 -9.25 3.72
C THR A 63 -12.63 -10.03 4.81
N ARG A 64 -12.85 -9.41 5.96
CA ARG A 64 -13.65 -10.02 7.03
C ARG A 64 -15.09 -10.24 6.61
N GLN A 65 -15.62 -9.35 5.79
CA GLN A 65 -17.00 -9.42 5.30
C GLN A 65 -17.14 -10.42 4.16
N ASP A 66 -16.11 -10.55 3.33
CA ASP A 66 -16.09 -11.48 2.20
C ASP A 66 -14.71 -12.16 2.08
N PRO A 67 -14.52 -13.30 2.74
CA PRO A 67 -13.26 -14.04 2.65
C PRO A 67 -12.93 -14.57 1.24
N ALA A 68 -13.92 -14.62 0.35
CA ALA A 68 -13.73 -15.06 -1.03
C ALA A 68 -13.29 -13.93 -1.97
N GLU A 69 -13.34 -12.68 -1.53
CA GLU A 69 -12.88 -11.55 -2.32
C GLU A 69 -11.40 -11.69 -2.66
N ARG A 70 -11.02 -11.26 -3.84
CA ARG A 70 -9.62 -11.28 -4.31
C ARG A 70 -9.22 -9.91 -4.81
N ALA A 71 -7.91 -9.67 -4.89
CA ALA A 71 -7.37 -8.43 -5.41
C ALA A 71 -7.80 -8.20 -6.86
N VAL A 72 -8.01 -6.93 -7.19
CA VAL A 72 -8.43 -6.50 -8.53
C VAL A 72 -7.57 -5.33 -8.97
N LEU A 73 -7.04 -5.43 -10.17
CA LEU A 73 -6.36 -4.35 -10.87
C LEU A 73 -7.25 -3.89 -12.02
N SER A 74 -7.61 -2.62 -12.04
CA SER A 74 -8.55 -2.07 -13.02
C SER A 74 -8.13 -0.70 -13.53
N GLY A 75 -8.74 -0.25 -14.64
CA GLY A 75 -8.42 1.03 -15.24
C GLY A 75 -7.06 1.03 -15.94
N LEU A 76 -6.62 -0.10 -16.44
CA LEU A 76 -5.38 -0.19 -17.21
C LEU A 76 -5.56 0.41 -18.60
N ASP A 77 -4.54 1.15 -19.04
CA ASP A 77 -4.44 1.67 -20.40
C ASP A 77 -3.00 1.46 -20.93
N GLU A 78 -2.74 1.95 -22.11
CA GLU A 78 -1.43 1.77 -22.76
C GLU A 78 -0.30 2.51 -22.05
N GLU A 79 -0.61 3.55 -21.30
CA GLU A 79 0.39 4.39 -20.62
C GLU A 79 0.66 3.91 -19.18
N ASN A 80 -0.37 3.51 -18.46
CA ASN A 80 -0.25 3.18 -17.04
C ASN A 80 0.07 1.71 -16.77
N PHE A 81 0.04 0.85 -17.76
CA PHE A 81 0.44 -0.54 -17.60
C PHE A 81 1.97 -0.67 -17.63
N ALA A 82 2.60 -0.20 -16.58
CA ALA A 82 4.04 -0.14 -16.43
C ALA A 82 4.43 -0.34 -14.96
N PRO A 83 5.69 -0.68 -14.67
CA PRO A 83 6.12 -0.99 -13.29
C PRO A 83 5.89 0.14 -12.29
N VAL A 84 6.24 1.37 -12.64
CA VAL A 84 6.15 2.51 -11.70
C VAL A 84 4.69 2.87 -11.39
N PRO A 85 3.79 3.05 -12.37
CA PRO A 85 2.38 3.22 -12.09
C PRO A 85 1.78 2.09 -11.25
N LEU A 86 2.18 0.85 -11.49
CA LEU A 86 1.69 -0.30 -10.74
C LEU A 86 2.13 -0.26 -9.26
N LEU A 87 3.38 0.14 -9.00
CA LEU A 87 3.89 0.33 -7.65
C LEU A 87 3.08 1.39 -6.88
N HIS A 88 2.86 2.54 -7.49
CA HIS A 88 2.08 3.61 -6.88
C HIS A 88 0.62 3.20 -6.69
N ALA A 89 0.04 2.47 -7.65
CA ALA A 89 -1.31 1.94 -7.54
C ALA A 89 -1.48 1.03 -6.33
N LEU A 90 -0.52 0.14 -6.09
CA LEU A 90 -0.54 -0.75 -4.93
C LEU A 90 -0.51 0.04 -3.63
N LEU A 91 0.40 1.01 -3.50
CA LEU A 91 0.50 1.82 -2.27
C LEU A 91 -0.76 2.62 -2.02
N ARG A 92 -1.33 3.20 -3.07
CA ARG A 92 -2.61 3.92 -2.97
C ARG A 92 -3.74 2.98 -2.54
N GLY A 93 -3.81 1.79 -3.12
CA GLY A 93 -4.81 0.80 -2.75
C GLY A 93 -4.69 0.34 -1.30
N MET A 94 -3.47 0.12 -0.82
CA MET A 94 -3.20 -0.21 0.59
C MET A 94 -3.67 0.91 1.51
N ALA A 95 -3.34 2.15 1.18
CA ALA A 95 -3.73 3.32 1.96
C ALA A 95 -5.25 3.53 1.95
N ASP A 96 -5.90 3.32 0.81
CA ASP A 96 -7.34 3.48 0.66
C ASP A 96 -8.12 2.43 1.46
N GLU A 97 -7.63 1.21 1.54
CA GLU A 97 -8.23 0.18 2.41
C GLU A 97 -8.16 0.58 3.88
N LEU A 98 -7.01 1.09 4.32
CA LEU A 98 -6.84 1.60 5.68
C LEU A 98 -7.79 2.77 5.96
N SER A 99 -7.86 3.74 5.07
CA SER A 99 -8.69 4.92 5.25
C SER A 99 -10.18 4.59 5.15
N ALA A 100 -10.58 3.57 4.43
CA ALA A 100 -11.97 3.10 4.39
C ALA A 100 -12.45 2.66 5.77
N CYS A 101 -11.63 1.98 6.55
CA CYS A 101 -11.94 1.62 7.93
C CYS A 101 -12.14 2.86 8.81
N TYR A 102 -11.28 3.86 8.64
CA TYR A 102 -11.41 5.14 9.35
C TYR A 102 -12.70 5.87 8.98
N ARG A 103 -13.02 5.97 7.71
CA ARG A 103 -14.27 6.59 7.23
C ARG A 103 -15.50 5.87 7.77
N ALA A 104 -15.47 4.54 7.83
CA ALA A 104 -16.56 3.76 8.41
C ALA A 104 -16.73 4.06 9.91
N ALA A 105 -15.62 4.22 10.65
CA ALA A 105 -15.66 4.61 12.05
C ALA A 105 -16.27 6.00 12.25
N LEU A 106 -15.92 6.97 11.40
CA LEU A 106 -16.53 8.30 11.44
C LEU A 106 -18.03 8.25 11.19
N LYS A 107 -18.49 7.46 10.24
CA LYS A 107 -19.93 7.28 9.95
C LYS A 107 -20.67 6.64 11.13
N ALA A 108 -19.98 5.80 11.90
CA ALA A 108 -20.53 5.17 13.10
C ALA A 108 -20.52 6.09 14.33
N GLY A 109 -20.10 7.34 14.19
CA GLY A 109 -20.13 8.36 15.24
C GLY A 109 -18.83 8.53 16.02
N CYS A 110 -17.73 7.91 15.59
CA CYS A 110 -16.43 8.13 16.20
C CYS A 110 -15.93 9.56 15.92
N ALA A 111 -15.26 10.16 16.88
CA ALA A 111 -14.70 11.50 16.72
C ALA A 111 -13.54 11.49 15.72
N PRO A 112 -13.40 12.56 14.90
CA PRO A 112 -12.29 12.69 13.97
C PRO A 112 -10.94 12.71 14.70
N ALA A 113 -9.94 12.07 14.13
CA ALA A 113 -8.57 12.14 14.61
C ALA A 113 -7.86 13.39 14.07
N GLY A 114 -6.95 13.96 14.86
CA GLY A 114 -6.13 15.09 14.42
C GLY A 114 -4.83 14.66 13.73
N ARG A 115 -4.41 13.43 13.95
CA ARG A 115 -3.18 12.87 13.37
C ARG A 115 -3.25 11.35 13.34
N LEU A 116 -2.36 10.76 12.55
CA LEU A 116 -2.15 9.32 12.51
C LEU A 116 -0.87 8.95 13.25
N LEU A 117 -0.90 7.83 13.94
CA LEU A 117 0.28 7.24 14.52
C LEU A 117 0.57 5.93 13.78
N GLY A 118 1.67 5.89 13.07
CA GLY A 118 2.10 4.73 12.30
C GLY A 118 3.18 3.94 13.00
N SER A 119 3.12 2.62 12.87
CA SER A 119 4.13 1.71 13.39
C SER A 119 4.43 0.60 12.40
N GLY A 120 5.54 -0.08 12.62
CA GLY A 120 5.97 -1.20 11.78
C GLY A 120 7.04 -0.84 10.76
N ASN A 121 7.88 -1.82 10.48
CA ASN A 121 9.05 -1.64 9.60
C ASN A 121 8.66 -1.35 8.15
N GLY A 122 7.57 -1.93 7.66
CA GLY A 122 7.09 -1.69 6.30
C GLY A 122 6.77 -0.23 6.05
N LEU A 123 6.12 0.42 7.03
CA LEU A 123 5.79 1.83 6.95
C LEU A 123 7.03 2.71 7.14
N ARG A 124 7.89 2.39 8.10
CA ARG A 124 9.10 3.17 8.40
C ARG A 124 10.07 3.23 7.24
N ARG A 125 10.21 2.13 6.52
CA ARG A 125 11.18 1.99 5.42
C ARG A 125 10.63 2.44 4.07
N ASN A 126 9.38 2.86 4.01
CA ASN A 126 8.72 3.22 2.77
C ASN A 126 8.10 4.63 2.83
N PRO A 127 8.89 5.68 2.56
CA PRO A 127 8.37 7.05 2.55
C PRO A 127 7.22 7.28 1.56
N ALA A 128 7.20 6.57 0.44
CA ALA A 128 6.11 6.66 -0.52
C ALA A 128 4.79 6.12 0.07
N LEU A 129 4.86 5.04 0.85
CA LEU A 129 3.69 4.53 1.58
C LEU A 129 3.21 5.54 2.63
N GLN A 130 4.12 6.17 3.35
CA GLN A 130 3.79 7.23 4.30
C GLN A 130 3.01 8.36 3.63
N ARG A 131 3.47 8.83 2.47
CA ARG A 131 2.80 9.87 1.69
C ARG A 131 1.43 9.41 1.20
N ALA A 132 1.31 8.18 0.74
CA ALA A 132 0.04 7.62 0.29
C ALA A 132 -0.98 7.55 1.44
N VAL A 133 -0.55 7.15 2.63
CA VAL A 133 -1.39 7.09 3.83
C VAL A 133 -1.86 8.49 4.22
N GLU A 134 -0.95 9.46 4.31
CA GLU A 134 -1.31 10.84 4.62
C GLU A 134 -2.31 11.42 3.62
N ARG A 135 -2.11 11.15 2.34
CA ARG A 135 -3.01 11.62 1.28
C ARG A 135 -4.39 10.98 1.40
N SER A 136 -4.45 9.68 1.61
CA SER A 136 -5.70 8.93 1.68
C SER A 136 -6.53 9.29 2.92
N PHE A 137 -5.89 9.51 4.06
CA PHE A 137 -6.55 9.93 5.30
C PHE A 137 -6.83 11.43 5.37
N GLY A 138 -6.05 12.24 4.66
CA GLY A 138 -6.07 13.70 4.83
C GLY A 138 -5.57 14.16 6.20
N LEU A 139 -4.68 13.39 6.82
CA LEU A 139 -4.16 13.63 8.17
C LEU A 139 -2.63 13.47 8.18
N PRO A 140 -1.92 14.25 9.01
CA PRO A 140 -0.49 14.07 9.16
C PRO A 140 -0.16 12.75 9.86
N LEU A 141 0.90 12.10 9.41
CA LEU A 141 1.40 10.85 9.95
C LEU A 141 2.63 11.09 10.81
N THR A 142 2.59 10.59 12.03
CA THR A 142 3.75 10.52 12.93
C THR A 142 4.13 9.06 13.10
N LEU A 143 5.41 8.75 12.94
CA LEU A 143 5.90 7.40 13.19
C LEU A 143 6.12 7.19 14.68
N ALA A 144 5.66 6.06 15.18
CA ALA A 144 5.88 5.69 16.58
C ALA A 144 7.37 5.47 16.85
N ALA A 145 7.87 6.02 17.95
CA ALA A 145 9.28 5.92 18.34
C ALA A 145 9.59 4.63 19.10
N VAL A 146 8.89 3.55 18.84
CA VAL A 146 9.11 2.29 19.57
C VAL A 146 10.07 1.43 18.79
N PRO A 147 11.26 1.15 19.31
CA PRO A 147 12.11 0.11 18.76
C PRO A 147 11.43 -1.24 19.03
N GLU A 148 11.34 -2.02 18.02
CA GLU A 148 10.94 -3.41 18.16
C GLU A 148 12.12 -4.28 18.51
#